data_73952c869abc0f4fa51349bf5c34bc75
#
_entry.id   73952c869abc0f4fa51349bf5c34bc75
#
_cell.length_a   1.000
_cell.length_b   1.000
_cell.length_c   1.000
_cell.angle_alpha   90.00
_cell.angle_beta   90.00
_cell.angle_gamma   90.00
#
_symmetry.space_group_name_H-M   'P 1'
#
loop_
_entity.id
_entity.type
_entity.pdbx_description
1 polymer ?
#
loop_
_entity_poly.entity_id
_entity_poly.type
_entity_poly.pdbx_seq_one_letter_code
_entity_poly.pdbx_strand_id
1 'polypeptide(L)'
;MVSWNINWQSYYNNRSNFGATAKLNGTAIQGGTDVQYFRYNTYGHKNTTSTTFLVTVTANQYLEFFTFLHHGVANHRVTPTNGDTGAISIIRIV
;
A
#
# COMPACT_ATOMS: atom_id res chain seq x y z
N MET A 1 -11.16 -13.21 0.20
CA MET A 1 -9.83 -12.81 0.69
C MET A 1 -9.19 -11.83 -0.26
N VAL A 2 -8.67 -10.77 0.26
CA VAL A 2 -7.99 -9.75 -0.52
C VAL A 2 -6.55 -9.64 -0.04
N SER A 3 -5.62 -9.60 -0.97
CA SER A 3 -4.20 -9.42 -0.68
C SER A 3 -3.66 -8.34 -1.61
N TRP A 4 -2.83 -7.44 -1.07
CA TRP A 4 -2.17 -6.45 -1.90
C TRP A 4 -0.74 -6.22 -1.45
N ASN A 5 0.09 -5.79 -2.39
CA ASN A 5 1.43 -5.31 -2.09
C ASN A 5 1.78 -4.15 -3.01
N ILE A 6 2.63 -3.26 -2.51
CA ILE A 6 3.15 -2.13 -3.27
C ILE A 6 4.64 -2.01 -2.99
N ASN A 7 5.42 -1.89 -4.05
CA ASN A 7 6.85 -1.67 -3.97
C ASN A 7 7.14 -0.17 -4.02
N TRP A 8 7.78 0.33 -2.98
CA TRP A 8 8.10 1.74 -2.82
C TRP A 8 9.58 1.99 -3.00
N GLN A 9 9.92 3.18 -3.45
CA GLN A 9 11.30 3.64 -3.49
C GLN A 9 11.37 5.07 -2.96
N SER A 10 12.34 5.33 -2.09
CA SER A 10 12.60 6.70 -1.67
C SER A 10 13.28 7.45 -2.82
N TYR A 11 12.79 8.65 -3.09
CA TYR A 11 13.35 9.49 -4.14
C TYR A 11 14.36 10.49 -3.61
N TYR A 12 14.20 10.92 -2.36
CA TYR A 12 15.12 11.82 -1.68
C TYR A 12 15.54 11.27 -0.32
N ASN A 13 16.60 11.85 0.22
CA ASN A 13 17.15 11.45 1.52
C ASN A 13 16.35 12.05 2.68
N ASN A 14 15.09 11.69 2.81
CA ASN A 14 14.22 12.19 3.85
C ASN A 14 13.53 11.05 4.58
N ARG A 15 13.44 11.18 5.89
CA ARG A 15 12.65 10.26 6.69
C ARG A 15 11.18 10.44 6.39
N SER A 16 10.48 9.35 6.15
CA SER A 16 9.04 9.40 5.94
C SER A 16 8.40 8.03 6.12
N ASN A 17 7.12 8.05 6.38
CA ASN A 17 6.29 6.85 6.44
C ASN A 17 5.30 6.92 5.31
N PHE A 18 5.29 5.89 4.49
CA PHE A 18 4.33 5.73 3.41
C PHE A 18 3.54 4.47 3.61
N GLY A 19 2.32 4.51 3.17
CA GLY A 19 1.48 3.35 3.29
C GLY A 19 0.41 3.29 2.22
N ALA A 20 -0.35 2.24 2.30
CA ALA A 20 -1.54 2.05 1.49
C ALA A 20 -2.64 1.44 2.35
N THR A 21 -3.86 1.75 1.99
CA THR A 21 -5.05 1.26 2.70
C THR A 21 -6.11 0.83 1.72
N ALA A 22 -6.86 -0.20 2.09
CA ALA A 22 -8.04 -0.63 1.38
C ALA A 22 -9.28 -0.07 2.05
N LYS A 23 -10.23 0.37 1.25
CA LYS A 23 -11.53 0.88 1.72
C LYS A 23 -12.66 0.16 1.00
N LEU A 24 -13.75 -0.05 1.72
CA LEU A 24 -15.00 -0.56 1.17
C LEU A 24 -16.02 0.58 1.21
N ASN A 25 -16.48 1.00 0.06
CA ASN A 25 -17.41 2.14 -0.08
C ASN A 25 -16.96 3.37 0.71
N GLY A 26 -15.65 3.70 0.65
CA GLY A 26 -15.08 4.85 1.31
C GLY A 26 -14.72 4.67 2.77
N THR A 27 -15.00 3.51 3.37
CA THR A 27 -14.67 3.22 4.76
C THR A 27 -13.47 2.29 4.85
N ALA A 28 -12.48 2.65 5.66
CA ALA A 28 -11.28 1.83 5.84
C ALA A 28 -11.64 0.45 6.39
N ILE A 29 -10.99 -0.57 5.84
CA ILE A 29 -11.20 -1.97 6.24
C ILE A 29 -10.18 -2.32 7.32
N GLN A 30 -10.64 -2.93 8.39
CA GLN A 30 -9.73 -3.42 9.44
C GLN A 30 -8.76 -4.44 8.85
N GLY A 31 -7.47 -4.24 9.12
CA GLY A 31 -6.43 -5.09 8.57
C GLY A 31 -6.03 -4.76 7.14
N GLY A 32 -6.66 -3.75 6.52
CA GLY A 32 -6.40 -3.36 5.13
C GLY A 32 -5.32 -2.31 4.94
N THR A 33 -4.59 -1.95 5.98
CA THR A 33 -3.59 -0.87 5.95
C THR A 33 -2.21 -1.39 6.35
N ASP A 34 -1.19 -0.96 5.62
CA ASP A 34 0.20 -1.20 6.00
C ASP A 34 1.03 0.05 5.71
N VAL A 35 1.97 0.33 6.59
CA VAL A 35 2.83 1.52 6.54
C VAL A 35 4.29 1.09 6.67
N GLN A 36 5.15 1.68 5.84
CA GLN A 36 6.58 1.44 5.91
C GLN A 36 7.34 2.72 6.22
N TYR A 37 8.42 2.55 6.98
CA TYR A 37 9.32 3.63 7.34
C TYR A 37 10.53 3.64 6.41
N PHE A 38 10.85 4.82 5.86
CA PHE A 38 12.02 5.03 5.02
C PHE A 38 13.01 5.93 5.76
N ARG A 39 14.21 5.43 5.97
CA ARG A 39 15.29 6.22 6.55
C ARG A 39 15.83 7.21 5.53
N TYR A 40 16.24 8.36 6.03
CA TYR A 40 16.57 9.50 5.21
C TYR A 40 17.88 9.39 4.44
N ASN A 41 18.79 8.59 4.86
CA ASN A 41 20.18 8.63 4.38
C ASN A 41 20.45 7.68 3.21
N THR A 42 19.44 7.14 2.57
CA THR A 42 19.62 6.19 1.48
C THR A 42 18.72 6.54 0.31
N TYR A 43 19.30 7.20 -0.69
CA TYR A 43 18.61 7.42 -1.97
C TYR A 43 18.40 6.09 -2.65
N GLY A 44 17.18 5.88 -3.14
CA GLY A 44 16.84 4.63 -3.81
C GLY A 44 16.50 3.49 -2.87
N HIS A 45 16.39 3.76 -1.56
CA HIS A 45 15.94 2.75 -0.61
C HIS A 45 14.57 2.20 -1.03
N LYS A 46 14.47 0.89 -1.12
CA LYS A 46 13.25 0.20 -1.53
C LYS A 46 12.63 -0.53 -0.36
N ASN A 47 11.32 -0.54 -0.32
CA ASN A 47 10.56 -1.26 0.70
C ASN A 47 9.20 -1.65 0.15
N THR A 48 8.57 -2.63 0.76
CA THR A 48 7.28 -3.15 0.32
C THR A 48 6.27 -3.04 1.45
N THR A 49 5.10 -2.47 1.16
CA THR A 49 3.93 -2.59 2.02
C THR A 49 3.06 -3.71 1.50
N SER A 50 2.48 -4.49 2.39
CA SER A 50 1.58 -5.57 2.01
C SER A 50 0.62 -5.91 3.14
N THR A 51 -0.54 -6.40 2.78
CA THR A 51 -1.47 -6.95 3.76
C THR A 51 -2.43 -7.93 3.09
N THR A 52 -3.00 -8.80 3.92
CA THR A 52 -4.03 -9.75 3.52
C THR A 52 -5.16 -9.67 4.53
N PHE A 53 -6.39 -9.59 4.05
CA PHE A 53 -7.54 -9.46 4.92
C PHE A 53 -8.77 -10.14 4.33
N LEU A 54 -9.74 -10.39 5.19
CA LEU A 54 -11.06 -10.89 4.80
C LEU A 54 -12.05 -9.74 4.84
N VAL A 55 -12.92 -9.69 3.85
CA VAL A 55 -13.96 -8.68 3.79
C VAL A 55 -15.18 -9.28 3.10
N THR A 56 -16.37 -8.94 3.58
CA THR A 56 -17.62 -9.28 2.92
C THR A 56 -18.02 -8.14 2.01
N VAL A 57 -18.16 -8.44 0.73
CA VAL A 57 -18.55 -7.46 -0.28
C VAL A 57 -19.90 -7.90 -0.86
N THR A 58 -20.88 -7.02 -0.81
CA THR A 58 -22.21 -7.26 -1.41
C THR A 58 -22.31 -6.55 -2.74
N ALA A 59 -23.40 -6.84 -3.47
CA ALA A 59 -23.63 -6.21 -4.78
C ALA A 59 -23.62 -4.68 -4.66
N ASN A 60 -23.06 -4.02 -5.67
CA ASN A 60 -22.95 -2.56 -5.78
C ASN A 60 -21.99 -1.91 -4.78
N GLN A 61 -21.24 -2.68 -4.02
CA GLN A 61 -20.13 -2.17 -3.24
C GLN A 61 -18.83 -2.22 -4.05
N TYR A 62 -17.89 -1.37 -3.69
CA TYR A 62 -16.60 -1.33 -4.37
C TYR A 62 -15.45 -1.25 -3.37
N LEU A 63 -14.34 -1.88 -3.76
CA LEU A 63 -13.08 -1.79 -3.05
C LEU A 63 -12.21 -0.73 -3.72
N GLU A 64 -11.56 0.08 -2.91
CA GLU A 64 -10.61 1.08 -3.35
C GLU A 64 -9.29 0.90 -2.60
N PHE A 65 -8.20 1.19 -3.28
CA PHE A 65 -6.86 1.09 -2.72
C PHE A 65 -6.19 2.44 -2.84
N PHE A 66 -5.78 3.01 -1.71
CA PHE A 66 -5.20 4.35 -1.64
C PHE A 66 -3.78 4.27 -1.13
N THR A 67 -2.91 5.07 -1.70
CA THR A 67 -1.59 5.33 -1.14
C THR A 67 -1.62 6.66 -0.40
N PHE A 68 -0.82 6.78 0.65
CA PHE A 68 -0.79 8.00 1.44
C PHE A 68 0.57 8.24 2.07
N LEU A 69 0.87 9.51 2.35
CA LEU A 69 1.98 9.91 3.19
C LEU A 69 1.48 9.98 4.63
N HIS A 70 2.03 9.12 5.50
CA HIS A 70 1.65 9.12 6.90
C HIS A 70 2.43 10.18 7.69
N HIS A 71 3.74 10.31 7.41
CA HIS A 71 4.60 11.26 8.11
C HIS A 71 5.83 11.56 7.28
N GLY A 72 6.29 12.83 7.31
CA GLY A 72 7.52 13.24 6.67
C GLY A 72 7.29 13.96 5.34
N VAL A 73 8.27 13.90 4.46
CA VAL A 73 8.27 14.60 3.18
C VAL A 73 7.75 13.69 2.07
N ALA A 74 6.85 14.23 1.23
CA ALA A 74 6.16 13.47 0.19
C ALA A 74 6.99 13.32 -1.10
N ASN A 75 8.17 12.73 -1.01
CA ASN A 75 9.07 12.54 -2.15
C ASN A 75 9.36 11.05 -2.41
N HIS A 76 8.32 10.26 -2.35
CA HIS A 76 8.42 8.83 -2.60
C HIS A 76 7.50 8.45 -3.74
N ARG A 77 7.81 7.33 -4.36
CA ARG A 77 7.02 6.84 -5.48
C ARG A 77 6.92 5.33 -5.44
N VAL A 78 5.90 4.81 -6.06
CA VAL A 78 5.80 3.40 -6.41
C VAL A 78 6.78 3.15 -7.55
N THR A 79 7.63 2.16 -7.41
CA THR A 79 8.68 1.87 -8.38
C THR A 79 8.66 0.39 -8.77
N PRO A 80 8.75 0.10 -10.06
CA PRO A 80 8.88 -1.29 -10.49
C PRO A 80 10.14 -1.93 -9.92
N THR A 81 10.00 -3.13 -9.41
CA THR A 81 11.12 -3.99 -9.06
C THR A 81 11.06 -5.18 -9.99
N ASN A 82 12.02 -5.32 -10.89
CA ASN A 82 11.97 -6.32 -11.96
C ASN A 82 10.69 -6.23 -12.80
N GLY A 83 10.23 -4.99 -13.05
CA GLY A 83 9.01 -4.77 -13.80
C GLY A 83 7.73 -4.82 -12.99
N ASP A 84 7.81 -5.02 -11.67
CA ASP A 84 6.65 -5.16 -10.81
C ASP A 84 6.56 -4.02 -9.80
N THR A 85 5.49 -3.23 -9.86
CA THR A 85 5.20 -2.15 -8.91
C THR A 85 4.33 -2.61 -7.75
N GLY A 86 3.70 -3.77 -7.88
CA GLY A 86 2.80 -4.33 -6.89
C GLY A 86 1.67 -5.11 -7.53
N ALA A 87 0.83 -5.68 -6.69
CA ALA A 87 -0.28 -6.49 -7.14
C ALA A 87 -1.45 -6.42 -6.16
N ILE A 88 -2.65 -6.62 -6.69
CA ILE A 88 -3.87 -6.83 -5.93
C ILE A 88 -4.44 -8.17 -6.34
N SER A 89 -4.74 -9.01 -5.37
CA SER A 89 -5.36 -10.31 -5.61
C SER A 89 -6.63 -10.43 -4.78
N ILE A 90 -7.70 -10.84 -5.42
CA ILE A 90 -8.99 -11.03 -4.77
C ILE A 90 -9.45 -12.46 -5.03
N ILE A 91 -9.70 -13.19 -3.96
CA ILE A 91 -10.13 -14.60 -4.03
C ILE A 91 -11.44 -14.73 -3.27
N ARG A 92 -12.44 -15.25 -3.94
CA ARG A 92 -13.70 -15.61 -3.30
C ARG A 92 -13.55 -16.94 -2.59
N ILE A 93 -13.85 -16.97 -1.31
CA ILE A 93 -13.67 -18.16 -0.48
C ILE A 93 -14.99 -18.83 -0.06
N VAL A 94 -16.10 -18.33 -0.52
CA VAL A 94 -17.43 -18.91 -0.24
C VAL A 94 -18.15 -19.20 -1.55
#